data_b49f3e768f5272c125400f01862f0381
#
_entry.id   b49f3e768f5272c125400f01862f0381
#
_cell.length_a   1.000
_cell.length_b   1.000
_cell.length_c   1.000
_cell.angle_alpha   90.00
_cell.angle_beta   90.00
_cell.angle_gamma   90.00
#
_symmetry.space_group_name_H-M   'P 1'
#
loop_
_entity.id
_entity.type
_entity.pdbx_description
1 polymer ?
#
loop_
_entity_poly.entity_id
_entity_poly.type
_entity_poly.pdbx_seq_one_letter_code
_entity_poly.pdbx_strand_id
1 'polypeptide(L)'
;MIYVKVNETLYPASIAGKMSDKEWDGRESKAITLEADFATADSLFQDGAAWSIVSEDTVPVYNEQGNPVVDETGEPVYETRQEEFDNSEYSIRGDLTVHVDGTCTVKMGKP
;
A
#
# COMPACT_ATOMS: atom_id res chain seq x y z
N MET A 1 4.53 4.94 -6.40
CA MET A 1 4.51 5.04 -4.94
C MET A 1 3.38 4.18 -4.37
N ILE A 2 3.61 3.52 -3.26
CA ILE A 2 2.64 2.58 -2.68
C ILE A 2 2.10 3.16 -1.39
N TYR A 3 0.79 3.05 -1.23
CA TYR A 3 0.05 3.45 -0.02
C TYR A 3 -0.83 2.30 0.43
N VAL A 4 -1.15 2.27 1.71
CA VAL A 4 -2.32 1.53 2.18
C VAL A 4 -3.43 2.52 2.46
N LYS A 5 -4.66 2.12 2.12
CA LYS A 5 -5.86 2.94 2.34
C LYS A 5 -6.71 2.25 3.41
N VAL A 6 -6.90 2.94 4.52
CA VAL A 6 -7.74 2.49 5.63
C VAL A 6 -8.63 3.66 6.03
N ASN A 7 -9.94 3.42 6.14
CA ASN A 7 -10.92 4.46 6.52
C ASN A 7 -10.81 5.71 5.65
N GLU A 8 -10.68 5.54 4.32
CA GLU A 8 -10.60 6.61 3.33
C GLU A 8 -9.32 7.47 3.44
N THR A 9 -8.33 7.07 4.23
CA THR A 9 -7.06 7.78 4.38
C THR A 9 -5.93 6.95 3.79
N LEU A 10 -5.04 7.60 3.03
CA LEU A 10 -3.85 6.98 2.45
C LEU A 10 -2.66 7.16 3.37
N TYR A 11 -1.91 6.08 3.59
CA TYR A 11 -0.68 6.08 4.37
C TYR A 11 0.45 5.52 3.52
N PRO A 12 1.56 6.24 3.34
CA PRO A 12 2.71 5.70 2.62
C PRO A 12 3.19 4.41 3.29
N ALA A 13 3.41 3.38 2.48
CA ALA A 13 3.75 2.06 3.00
C ALA A 13 4.62 1.28 2.03
N SER A 14 5.31 0.26 2.56
CA SER A 14 5.90 -0.80 1.76
C SER A 14 5.26 -2.13 2.15
N ILE A 15 5.10 -3.01 1.16
CA ILE A 15 4.36 -4.26 1.34
C ILE A 15 5.25 -5.42 0.94
N ALA A 16 5.34 -6.43 1.82
CA ALA A 16 6.01 -7.68 1.53
C ALA A 16 5.03 -8.84 1.68
N GLY A 17 4.69 -9.48 0.57
CA GLY A 17 3.76 -10.61 0.58
C GLY A 17 4.47 -11.96 0.66
N LYS A 18 3.83 -12.91 1.32
CA LYS A 18 4.24 -14.32 1.33
C LYS A 18 3.06 -15.17 0.92
N MET A 19 3.22 -15.95 -0.14
CA MET A 19 2.17 -16.86 -0.61
C MET A 19 2.00 -18.07 0.30
N SER A 20 3.07 -18.46 1.00
CA SER A 20 3.04 -19.54 1.98
C SER A 20 3.95 -19.15 3.14
N ASP A 21 3.36 -18.77 4.25
CA ASP A 21 4.07 -18.29 5.43
C ASP A 21 4.06 -19.39 6.50
N LYS A 22 5.24 -19.90 6.86
CA LYS A 22 5.36 -20.94 7.89
C LYS A 22 4.83 -20.50 9.25
N GLU A 23 5.00 -19.21 9.57
CA GLU A 23 4.47 -18.63 10.81
C GLU A 23 2.97 -18.48 10.78
N TRP A 24 2.35 -18.64 9.60
CA TRP A 24 0.92 -18.51 9.36
C TRP A 24 0.29 -19.84 8.89
N ASP A 25 0.86 -20.96 9.32
CA ASP A 25 0.42 -22.33 8.94
C ASP A 25 0.35 -22.54 7.42
N GLY A 26 1.28 -21.95 6.69
CA GLY A 26 1.36 -22.07 5.23
C GLY A 26 0.36 -21.24 4.46
N ARG A 27 -0.42 -20.37 5.13
CA ARG A 27 -1.37 -19.46 4.48
C ARG A 27 -0.67 -18.20 3.97
N GLU A 28 -1.35 -17.46 3.11
CA GLU A 28 -0.83 -16.18 2.62
C GLU A 28 -0.86 -15.10 3.71
N SER A 29 0.18 -14.29 3.73
CA SER A 29 0.26 -13.13 4.60
C SER A 29 0.91 -11.95 3.89
N LYS A 30 0.68 -10.73 4.41
CA LYS A 30 1.35 -9.52 3.96
C LYS A 30 1.88 -8.76 5.16
N ALA A 31 3.13 -8.31 5.06
CA ALA A 31 3.74 -7.43 6.04
C ALA A 31 3.70 -6.00 5.50
N ILE A 32 3.06 -5.09 6.24
CA ILE A 32 2.87 -3.70 5.85
C ILE A 32 3.77 -2.85 6.75
N THR A 33 4.72 -2.14 6.15
CA THR A 33 5.61 -1.22 6.88
C THR A 33 5.13 0.21 6.66
N LEU A 34 4.77 0.89 7.74
CA LEU A 34 4.20 2.23 7.74
C LEU A 34 5.13 3.22 8.44
N GLU A 35 5.15 4.46 7.96
CA GLU A 35 5.75 5.59 8.68
C GLU A 35 4.74 6.13 9.71
N ALA A 36 4.42 5.32 10.71
CA ALA A 36 3.46 5.63 11.74
C ALA A 36 3.93 5.05 13.08
N ASP A 37 3.44 5.63 14.17
CA ASP A 37 3.76 5.12 15.50
C ASP A 37 2.95 3.83 15.80
N PHE A 38 3.28 3.19 16.92
CA PHE A 38 2.63 1.96 17.35
C PHE A 38 1.12 2.13 17.48
N ALA A 39 0.68 3.17 18.15
CA ALA A 39 -0.75 3.39 18.42
C ALA A 39 -1.54 3.55 17.12
N THR A 40 -0.99 4.30 16.15
CA THR A 40 -1.62 4.49 14.83
C THR A 40 -1.67 3.17 14.05
N ALA A 41 -0.54 2.48 13.94
CA ALA A 41 -0.49 1.20 13.21
C ALA A 41 -1.42 0.16 13.83
N ASP A 42 -1.45 0.08 15.16
CA ASP A 42 -2.32 -0.84 15.90
C ASP A 42 -3.81 -0.54 15.64
N SER A 43 -4.19 0.74 15.64
CA SER A 43 -5.59 1.12 15.42
C SER A 43 -6.06 0.89 13.98
N LEU A 44 -5.16 0.99 12.99
CA LEU A 44 -5.52 0.83 11.59
C LEU A 44 -5.71 -0.64 11.18
N PHE A 45 -4.89 -1.52 11.71
CA PHE A 45 -4.88 -2.94 11.32
C PHE A 45 -5.28 -3.83 12.49
N GLN A 46 -6.59 -3.90 12.73
CA GLN A 46 -7.20 -4.83 13.68
C GLN A 46 -7.78 -6.03 12.94
N ASP A 47 -8.16 -7.09 13.66
CA ASP A 47 -8.88 -8.21 13.05
C ASP A 47 -10.13 -7.69 12.35
N GLY A 48 -10.32 -8.12 11.11
CA GLY A 48 -11.46 -7.71 10.31
C GLY A 48 -11.34 -6.35 9.65
N ALA A 49 -10.17 -5.70 9.72
CA ALA A 49 -9.97 -4.41 9.07
C ALA A 49 -10.16 -4.52 7.56
N ALA A 50 -10.94 -3.58 7.01
CA ALA A 50 -11.06 -3.42 5.56
C ALA A 50 -9.96 -2.47 5.10
N TRP A 51 -9.09 -2.94 4.22
CA TRP A 51 -7.98 -2.14 3.73
C TRP A 51 -7.65 -2.45 2.29
N SER A 52 -7.01 -1.50 1.62
CA SER A 52 -6.62 -1.62 0.22
C SER A 52 -5.16 -1.19 0.05
N ILE A 53 -4.54 -1.69 -1.01
CA ILE A 53 -3.25 -1.21 -1.48
C ILE A 53 -3.53 -0.27 -2.64
N VAL A 54 -2.94 0.93 -2.59
CA VAL A 54 -3.08 1.93 -3.65
C VAL A 54 -1.71 2.16 -4.27
N SER A 55 -1.62 1.94 -5.58
CA SER A 55 -0.43 2.24 -6.37
C SER A 55 -0.66 3.57 -7.10
N GLU A 56 0.25 4.51 -6.91
CA GLU A 56 0.18 5.82 -7.55
C GLU A 56 1.44 6.06 -8.37
N ASP A 57 1.26 6.28 -9.66
CA ASP A 57 2.34 6.53 -10.59
C ASP A 57 2.08 7.80 -11.39
N THR A 58 3.15 8.51 -11.73
CA THR A 58 3.12 9.64 -12.65
C THR A 58 3.55 9.14 -14.01
N VAL A 59 2.69 9.30 -15.02
CA VAL A 59 2.94 8.80 -16.37
C VAL A 59 2.84 9.93 -17.38
N PRO A 60 3.62 9.87 -18.49
CA PRO A 60 3.51 10.85 -19.55
C PRO A 60 2.15 10.78 -20.24
N VAL A 61 1.65 11.92 -20.67
CA VAL A 61 0.42 12.00 -21.47
C VAL A 61 0.80 11.96 -22.97
N TYR A 62 0.10 11.14 -23.74
CA TYR A 62 0.28 11.01 -25.18
C TYR A 62 -0.98 11.43 -25.91
N ASN A 63 -0.82 12.06 -27.09
CA ASN A 63 -1.95 12.42 -27.93
C ASN A 63 -2.42 11.22 -28.78
N GLU A 64 -3.43 11.42 -29.61
CA GLU A 64 -4.01 10.36 -30.45
C GLU A 64 -3.02 9.75 -31.45
N GLN A 65 -1.98 10.53 -31.85
CA GLN A 65 -0.94 10.05 -32.74
C GLN A 65 0.18 9.32 -32.01
N GLY A 66 0.10 9.19 -30.68
CA GLY A 66 1.12 8.54 -29.88
C GLY A 66 2.33 9.41 -29.57
N ASN A 67 2.24 10.72 -29.78
CA ASN A 67 3.31 11.66 -29.47
C ASN A 67 3.12 12.23 -28.06
N PRO A 68 4.24 12.51 -27.32
CA PRO A 68 4.12 13.13 -26.01
C PRO A 68 3.44 14.50 -26.09
N VAL A 69 2.52 14.75 -25.16
CA VAL A 69 1.89 16.06 -25.03
C VAL A 69 2.84 16.97 -24.26
N VAL A 70 3.00 18.20 -24.74
CA VAL A 70 3.80 19.23 -24.07
C VAL A 70 2.92 20.44 -23.77
N ASP A 71 3.31 21.19 -22.73
CA ASP A 71 2.64 22.42 -22.34
C ASP A 71 3.11 23.61 -23.21
N GLU A 72 2.64 24.81 -22.87
CA GLU A 72 2.97 26.04 -23.62
C GLU A 72 4.48 26.37 -23.63
N THR A 73 5.21 25.88 -22.62
CA THR A 73 6.65 26.10 -22.48
C THR A 73 7.48 25.01 -23.13
N GLY A 74 6.84 23.98 -23.71
CA GLY A 74 7.53 22.84 -24.32
C GLY A 74 7.89 21.73 -23.32
N GLU A 75 7.45 21.84 -22.07
CA GLU A 75 7.71 20.83 -21.05
C GLU A 75 6.72 19.66 -21.18
N PRO A 76 7.17 18.41 -20.94
CA PRO A 76 6.27 17.27 -20.98
C PRO A 76 5.14 17.39 -19.96
N VAL A 77 3.95 16.97 -20.36
CA VAL A 77 2.78 16.91 -19.47
C VAL A 77 2.70 15.51 -18.90
N TYR A 78 2.46 15.41 -17.57
CA TYR A 78 2.30 14.16 -16.86
C TYR A 78 0.93 14.12 -16.18
N GLU A 79 0.41 12.91 -16.03
CA GLU A 79 -0.81 12.68 -15.24
C GLU A 79 -0.50 11.68 -14.13
N THR A 80 -1.24 11.79 -13.04
CA THR A 80 -1.16 10.85 -11.93
C THR A 80 -2.21 9.76 -12.13
N ARG A 81 -1.79 8.51 -12.09
CA ARG A 81 -2.66 7.34 -12.13
C ARG A 81 -2.63 6.61 -10.82
N GLN A 82 -3.82 6.26 -10.33
CA GLN A 82 -3.97 5.44 -9.14
C GLN A 82 -4.71 4.16 -9.49
N GLU A 83 -4.22 3.05 -8.93
CA GLU A 83 -4.91 1.77 -8.96
C GLU A 83 -5.11 1.32 -7.52
N GLU A 84 -6.32 0.85 -7.21
CA GLU A 84 -6.65 0.36 -5.88
C GLU A 84 -6.94 -1.12 -5.93
N PHE A 85 -6.31 -1.88 -5.00
CA PHE A 85 -6.47 -3.31 -4.87
C PHE A 85 -7.01 -3.62 -3.48
N ASP A 86 -8.22 -4.17 -3.38
CA ASP A 86 -8.79 -4.57 -2.11
C ASP A 86 -7.99 -5.72 -1.50
N ASN A 87 -7.58 -5.55 -0.25
CA ASN A 87 -6.84 -6.55 0.51
C ASN A 87 -7.56 -6.93 1.81
N SER A 88 -8.88 -6.71 1.87
CA SER A 88 -9.68 -7.02 3.05
C SER A 88 -9.73 -8.52 3.38
N GLU A 89 -9.35 -9.38 2.44
CA GLU A 89 -9.22 -10.83 2.66
C GLU A 89 -8.08 -11.17 3.63
N TYR A 90 -7.08 -10.30 3.75
CA TYR A 90 -6.03 -10.41 4.76
C TYR A 90 -6.54 -9.79 6.06
N SER A 91 -7.43 -10.49 6.73
CA SER A 91 -8.28 -9.95 7.80
C SER A 91 -7.85 -10.32 9.21
N ILE A 92 -6.82 -11.17 9.35
CA ILE A 92 -6.33 -11.59 10.66
C ILE A 92 -5.06 -10.84 11.00
N ARG A 93 -5.08 -10.14 12.13
CA ARG A 93 -3.93 -9.38 12.63
C ARG A 93 -2.89 -10.32 13.22
N GLY A 94 -1.65 -10.20 12.74
CA GLY A 94 -0.50 -10.88 13.31
C GLY A 94 0.36 -9.94 14.17
N ASP A 95 1.67 -10.13 14.14
CA ASP A 95 2.60 -9.34 14.93
C ASP A 95 2.71 -7.90 14.44
N LEU A 96 2.93 -6.98 15.37
CA LEU A 96 3.27 -5.60 15.08
C LEU A 96 4.66 -5.32 15.65
N THR A 97 5.60 -4.93 14.80
CA THR A 97 6.99 -4.68 15.17
C THR A 97 7.30 -3.19 15.00
N VAL A 98 7.85 -2.58 16.05
CA VAL A 98 8.31 -1.20 16.01
C VAL A 98 9.80 -1.18 15.69
N HIS A 99 10.19 -0.38 14.70
CA HIS A 99 11.58 -0.23 14.27
C HIS A 99 12.23 1.02 14.84
N VAL A 100 13.55 1.00 14.96
CA VAL A 100 14.30 2.13 15.51
C VAL A 100 14.25 3.39 14.65
N ASP A 101 13.91 3.25 13.36
CA ASP A 101 13.78 4.38 12.43
C ASP A 101 12.43 5.09 12.52
N GLY A 102 11.55 4.66 13.41
CA GLY A 102 10.22 5.25 13.59
C GLY A 102 9.12 4.63 12.76
N THR A 103 9.43 3.59 11.98
CA THR A 103 8.42 2.84 11.23
C THR A 103 7.88 1.68 12.05
N CYS A 104 6.72 1.17 11.64
CA CYS A 104 6.13 -0.03 12.22
C CYS A 104 5.77 -1.03 11.11
N THR A 105 6.00 -2.31 11.35
CA THR A 105 5.57 -3.37 10.45
C THR A 105 4.46 -4.17 11.10
N VAL A 106 3.32 -4.26 10.44
CA VAL A 106 2.18 -5.06 10.89
C VAL A 106 1.95 -6.21 9.91
N LYS A 107 1.71 -7.41 10.44
CA LYS A 107 1.39 -8.59 9.62
C LYS A 107 -0.12 -8.76 9.56
N MET A 108 -0.65 -8.88 8.35
CA MET A 108 -2.04 -9.24 8.09
C MET A 108 -2.08 -10.50 7.26
N GLY A 109 -2.84 -11.48 7.67
CA GLY A 109 -2.90 -12.77 7.01
C GLY A 109 -4.31 -13.23 6.71
N LYS A 110 -4.42 -14.22 5.83
CA LYS A 110 -5.69 -14.88 5.52
C LYS A 110 -6.11 -15.81 6.65
N PRO A 111 -7.41 -15.91 6.92
CA PRO A 111 -7.93 -16.85 7.91
C PRO A 111 -7.74 -18.31 7.51
#